data_eb97b53e5b53a99ef3e9c1b32a980138
#
_entry.id   eb97b53e5b53a99ef3e9c1b32a980138
#
_cell.length_a   1.000
_cell.length_b   1.000
_cell.length_c   1.000
_cell.angle_alpha   90.00
_cell.angle_beta   90.00
_cell.angle_gamma   90.00
#
_symmetry.space_group_name_H-M   'P 1'
#
loop_
_entity.id
_entity.type
_entity.pdbx_description
1 polymer ?
#
loop_
_entity_poly.entity_id
_entity_poly.type
_entity_poly.pdbx_seq_one_letter_code
_entity_poly.pdbx_strand_id
1 'polypeptide(L)'
;MKDDIFLRHVARLKSSLSAHGHNTICDFITEHTYIRGARFDFHGHEYQRKILEDQSQNIVILKSAQIGISEMSARLALAKAVLINGFSTIYTLPAASAAQNFMKTRIDPVVNSSPYLSELVSKDVDNSSVKRFGESYVYLKGAQVDRQAISVPADMIVMDEVDNSNQDVLTLFESRLIHSKYALTVKLSTPTIPGYGIDLAYKQSRRSLNMCKCNHCNEWFYPDYFEHVRIPGFTDELDKITKRHFADAGFKWTEAYVACPKCGLAADLTPA
;
A
#
# COMPACT_ATOMS: atom_id res chain seq x y z
N MET A 1 28.18 -2.58 6.45
CA MET A 1 27.45 -2.25 7.70
C MET A 1 25.94 -2.15 7.50
N LYS A 2 25.41 -1.45 6.45
CA LYS A 2 23.96 -1.42 6.14
C LYS A 2 23.42 -2.80 5.71
N ASP A 3 24.15 -3.53 4.91
CA ASP A 3 23.74 -4.87 4.43
C ASP A 3 23.62 -5.90 5.56
N ASP A 4 24.46 -5.80 6.60
CA ASP A 4 24.42 -6.70 7.76
C ASP A 4 23.17 -6.46 8.62
N ILE A 5 22.73 -5.20 8.77
CA ILE A 5 21.52 -4.85 9.50
C ILE A 5 20.27 -5.37 8.76
N PHE A 6 20.23 -5.22 7.45
CA PHE A 6 19.16 -5.72 6.60
C PHE A 6 19.05 -7.25 6.65
N LEU A 7 20.15 -7.97 6.51
CA LEU A 7 20.17 -9.43 6.61
C LEU A 7 19.70 -9.93 7.97
N ARG A 8 20.09 -9.26 9.06
CA ARG A 8 19.60 -9.56 10.41
C ARG A 8 18.08 -9.30 10.55
N HIS A 9 17.55 -8.27 9.91
CA HIS A 9 16.10 -8.02 9.89
C HIS A 9 15.36 -9.16 9.19
N VAL A 10 15.79 -9.54 7.99
CA VAL A 10 15.19 -10.66 7.24
C VAL A 10 15.27 -11.97 8.03
N ALA A 11 16.40 -12.25 8.67
CA ALA A 11 16.56 -13.44 9.51
C ALA A 11 15.60 -13.45 10.71
N ARG A 12 15.41 -12.30 11.39
CA ARG A 12 14.46 -12.18 12.51
C ARG A 12 13.01 -12.33 12.08
N LEU A 13 12.64 -11.73 10.95
CA LEU A 13 11.29 -11.88 10.40
C LEU A 13 11.04 -13.36 10.06
N LYS A 14 11.96 -14.03 9.38
CA LYS A 14 11.84 -15.47 9.09
C LYS A 14 11.71 -16.31 10.35
N SER A 15 12.53 -16.06 11.37
CA SER A 15 12.45 -16.75 12.66
C SER A 15 11.10 -16.51 13.35
N SER A 16 10.59 -15.28 13.35
CA SER A 16 9.31 -14.96 13.92
C SER A 16 8.15 -15.59 13.16
N LEU A 17 8.15 -15.54 11.82
CA LEU A 17 7.17 -16.22 10.98
C LEU A 17 7.13 -17.72 11.26
N SER A 18 8.29 -18.38 11.32
CA SER A 18 8.38 -19.81 11.65
C SER A 18 7.86 -20.13 13.05
N ALA A 19 8.14 -19.27 14.03
CA ALA A 19 7.63 -19.44 15.40
C ALA A 19 6.10 -19.33 15.48
N HIS A 20 5.46 -18.62 14.55
CA HIS A 20 4.00 -18.50 14.44
C HIS A 20 3.40 -19.47 13.40
N GLY A 21 4.20 -20.38 12.85
CA GLY A 21 3.74 -21.36 11.85
C GLY A 21 3.56 -20.82 10.44
N HIS A 22 4.06 -19.61 10.14
CA HIS A 22 3.93 -18.98 8.83
C HIS A 22 5.27 -18.96 8.07
N ASN A 23 5.18 -19.04 6.74
CA ASN A 23 6.36 -18.89 5.88
C ASN A 23 6.58 -17.43 5.45
N THR A 24 5.49 -16.67 5.29
CA THR A 24 5.53 -15.27 4.80
C THR A 24 4.55 -14.37 5.57
N ILE A 25 4.72 -13.04 5.44
CA ILE A 25 3.72 -12.07 5.90
C ILE A 25 2.38 -12.26 5.17
N CYS A 26 2.43 -12.67 3.89
CA CYS A 26 1.24 -12.93 3.11
C CYS A 26 0.43 -14.09 3.71
N ASP A 27 1.08 -15.16 4.15
CA ASP A 27 0.42 -16.29 4.80
C ASP A 27 -0.28 -15.85 6.08
N PHE A 28 0.41 -15.08 6.94
CA PHE A 28 -0.18 -14.51 8.14
C PHE A 28 -1.41 -13.66 7.83
N ILE A 29 -1.32 -12.77 6.84
CA ILE A 29 -2.44 -11.88 6.46
C ILE A 29 -3.64 -12.68 5.97
N THR A 30 -3.44 -13.67 5.10
CA THR A 30 -4.53 -14.50 4.56
C THR A 30 -5.14 -15.41 5.62
N GLU A 31 -4.38 -15.89 6.59
CA GLU A 31 -4.88 -16.75 7.64
C GLU A 31 -5.63 -16.01 8.75
N HIS A 32 -5.12 -14.83 9.14
CA HIS A 32 -5.58 -14.12 10.34
C HIS A 32 -6.35 -12.83 10.06
N THR A 33 -6.58 -12.43 8.81
CA THR A 33 -7.37 -11.23 8.54
C THR A 33 -8.59 -11.51 7.67
N TYR A 34 -9.59 -10.65 7.83
CA TYR A 34 -10.87 -10.79 7.14
C TYR A 34 -11.26 -9.47 6.46
N ILE A 35 -12.07 -9.57 5.43
CA ILE A 35 -12.70 -8.43 4.75
C ILE A 35 -14.15 -8.80 4.41
N ARG A 36 -15.11 -7.97 4.85
CA ARG A 36 -16.56 -8.19 4.60
C ARG A 36 -17.05 -9.60 4.97
N GLY A 37 -16.51 -10.16 6.05
CA GLY A 37 -16.89 -11.47 6.57
C GLY A 37 -16.20 -12.68 5.90
N ALA A 38 -15.43 -12.47 4.84
CA ALA A 38 -14.60 -13.52 4.23
C ALA A 38 -13.13 -13.38 4.65
N ARG A 39 -12.36 -14.46 4.61
CA ARG A 39 -10.91 -14.37 4.77
C ARG A 39 -10.32 -13.47 3.68
N PHE A 40 -9.33 -12.68 4.05
CA PHE A 40 -8.62 -11.87 3.07
C PHE A 40 -7.80 -12.77 2.13
N ASP A 41 -7.87 -12.50 0.85
CA ASP A 41 -7.04 -13.13 -0.17
C ASP A 41 -6.50 -12.10 -1.16
N PHE A 42 -5.60 -12.50 -2.03
CA PHE A 42 -4.97 -11.63 -3.03
C PHE A 42 -5.56 -11.83 -4.44
N HIS A 43 -6.65 -12.59 -4.56
CA HIS A 43 -7.25 -12.86 -5.87
C HIS A 43 -7.69 -11.56 -6.57
N GLY A 44 -7.23 -11.36 -7.81
CA GLY A 44 -7.40 -10.12 -8.56
C GLY A 44 -6.53 -8.94 -8.07
N HIS A 45 -5.68 -9.18 -7.05
CA HIS A 45 -4.78 -8.17 -6.47
C HIS A 45 -3.37 -8.76 -6.20
N GLU A 46 -2.89 -9.63 -7.06
CA GLU A 46 -1.63 -10.37 -6.90
C GLU A 46 -0.41 -9.45 -6.78
N TYR A 47 -0.47 -8.23 -7.32
CA TYR A 47 0.55 -7.20 -7.14
C TYR A 47 0.76 -6.83 -5.67
N GLN A 48 -0.27 -6.93 -4.81
CA GLN A 48 -0.14 -6.66 -3.37
C GLN A 48 0.77 -7.68 -2.69
N ARG A 49 0.71 -8.95 -3.10
CA ARG A 49 1.61 -10.00 -2.59
C ARG A 49 3.06 -9.66 -2.90
N LYS A 50 3.37 -9.24 -4.12
CA LYS A 50 4.73 -8.85 -4.53
C LYS A 50 5.26 -7.66 -3.73
N ILE A 51 4.40 -6.69 -3.41
CA ILE A 51 4.76 -5.54 -2.57
C ILE A 51 5.05 -5.98 -1.13
N LEU A 52 4.23 -6.88 -0.57
CA LEU A 52 4.42 -7.38 0.81
C LEU A 52 5.66 -8.28 0.95
N GLU A 53 6.06 -8.96 -0.11
CA GLU A 53 7.25 -9.81 -0.18
C GLU A 53 8.53 -9.00 -0.44
N ASP A 54 8.42 -7.75 -0.86
CA ASP A 54 9.58 -6.84 -1.02
C ASP A 54 10.20 -6.55 0.36
N GLN A 55 11.48 -6.89 0.49
CA GLN A 55 12.24 -6.73 1.73
C GLN A 55 13.02 -5.42 1.77
N SER A 56 12.81 -4.50 0.82
CA SER A 56 13.48 -3.20 0.81
C SER A 56 13.10 -2.37 2.04
N GLN A 57 14.07 -1.62 2.57
CA GLN A 57 13.82 -0.71 3.70
C GLN A 57 12.89 0.45 3.32
N ASN A 58 12.95 0.89 2.06
CA ASN A 58 12.16 2.01 1.55
C ASN A 58 11.32 1.52 0.37
N ILE A 59 10.01 1.46 0.56
CA ILE A 59 9.05 1.06 -0.46
C ILE A 59 8.25 2.29 -0.88
N VAL A 60 8.17 2.54 -2.18
CA VAL A 60 7.40 3.64 -2.77
C VAL A 60 6.35 3.07 -3.70
N ILE A 61 5.09 3.37 -3.43
CA ILE A 61 3.94 2.85 -4.17
C ILE A 61 3.17 4.02 -4.79
N LEU A 62 3.43 4.26 -6.06
CA LEU A 62 2.61 5.15 -6.87
C LEU A 62 1.36 4.37 -7.28
N LYS A 63 0.19 4.79 -6.83
CA LYS A 63 -1.05 4.04 -6.96
C LYS A 63 -2.17 4.87 -7.59
N SER A 64 -3.08 4.21 -8.27
CA SER A 64 -4.41 4.77 -8.57
C SER A 64 -5.34 4.66 -7.36
N ALA A 65 -6.48 5.33 -7.43
CA ALA A 65 -7.51 5.24 -6.39
C ALA A 65 -8.16 3.83 -6.37
N GLN A 66 -8.60 3.41 -5.19
CA GLN A 66 -9.44 2.22 -4.96
C GLN A 66 -8.84 0.85 -5.35
N ILE A 67 -7.52 0.74 -5.43
CA ILE A 67 -6.83 -0.53 -5.72
C ILE A 67 -6.42 -1.32 -4.46
N GLY A 68 -6.94 -0.97 -3.29
CA GLY A 68 -6.75 -1.74 -2.05
C GLY A 68 -5.39 -1.59 -1.36
N ILE A 69 -4.49 -0.70 -1.80
CA ILE A 69 -3.14 -0.55 -1.22
C ILE A 69 -3.19 -0.06 0.23
N SER A 70 -4.06 0.90 0.57
CA SER A 70 -4.21 1.35 1.98
C SER A 70 -4.72 0.22 2.88
N GLU A 71 -5.61 -0.64 2.36
CA GLU A 71 -6.11 -1.83 3.05
C GLU A 71 -5.01 -2.87 3.29
N MET A 72 -4.18 -3.11 2.27
CA MET A 72 -2.99 -3.96 2.38
C MET A 72 -1.99 -3.40 3.41
N SER A 73 -1.71 -2.09 3.37
CA SER A 73 -0.73 -1.44 4.27
C SER A 73 -1.19 -1.46 5.72
N ALA A 74 -2.51 -1.36 5.98
CA ALA A 74 -3.07 -1.55 7.31
C ALA A 74 -2.79 -2.96 7.84
N ARG A 75 -2.99 -3.99 7.01
CA ARG A 75 -2.67 -5.39 7.39
C ARG A 75 -1.18 -5.62 7.57
N LEU A 76 -0.33 -4.98 6.77
CA LEU A 76 1.12 -5.02 6.96
C LEU A 76 1.51 -4.47 8.34
N ALA A 77 0.95 -3.33 8.75
CA ALA A 77 1.20 -2.73 10.06
C ALA A 77 0.80 -3.66 11.21
N LEU A 78 -0.39 -4.27 11.12
CA LEU A 78 -0.88 -5.24 12.11
C LEU A 78 -0.02 -6.51 12.14
N ALA A 79 0.30 -7.08 10.97
CA ALA A 79 1.14 -8.27 10.87
C ALA A 79 2.53 -8.05 11.50
N LYS A 80 3.18 -6.92 11.21
CA LYS A 80 4.48 -6.58 11.81
C LYS A 80 4.39 -6.41 13.33
N ALA A 81 3.34 -5.77 13.83
CA ALA A 81 3.13 -5.57 15.27
C ALA A 81 2.91 -6.89 16.02
N VAL A 82 2.28 -7.89 15.40
CA VAL A 82 2.05 -9.20 16.01
C VAL A 82 3.27 -10.12 15.87
N LEU A 83 3.85 -10.17 14.68
CA LEU A 83 4.94 -11.10 14.37
C LEU A 83 6.29 -10.69 14.99
N ILE A 84 6.49 -9.42 15.29
CA ILE A 84 7.78 -8.92 15.80
C ILE A 84 7.53 -8.24 17.14
N ASN A 85 7.93 -8.89 18.21
CA ASN A 85 7.73 -8.34 19.57
C ASN A 85 8.45 -6.99 19.75
N GLY A 86 7.73 -6.00 20.29
CA GLY A 86 8.21 -4.63 20.50
C GLY A 86 8.33 -3.80 19.23
N PHE A 87 7.72 -4.22 18.11
CA PHE A 87 7.74 -3.48 16.85
C PHE A 87 6.70 -2.36 16.83
N SER A 88 7.14 -1.14 16.63
CA SER A 88 6.25 0.03 16.61
C SER A 88 6.11 0.58 15.20
N THR A 89 4.85 0.73 14.75
CA THR A 89 4.51 1.34 13.48
C THR A 89 3.83 2.68 13.69
N ILE A 90 4.26 3.71 12.96
CA ILE A 90 3.50 4.95 12.77
C ILE A 90 2.86 4.90 11.40
N TYR A 91 1.54 5.02 11.33
CA TYR A 91 0.77 5.15 10.11
C TYR A 91 0.28 6.60 10.00
N THR A 92 0.70 7.33 8.98
CA THR A 92 0.31 8.72 8.78
C THR A 92 -0.72 8.87 7.68
N LEU A 93 -1.65 9.81 7.91
CA LEU A 93 -2.59 10.34 6.93
C LEU A 93 -2.53 11.87 6.94
N PRO A 94 -3.08 12.57 5.91
CA PRO A 94 -2.95 14.02 5.86
C PRO A 94 -3.43 14.72 7.13
N ALA A 95 -4.63 14.43 7.61
CA ALA A 95 -5.19 15.06 8.80
C ALA A 95 -5.35 14.08 9.98
N ALA A 96 -5.30 14.57 11.21
CA ALA A 96 -5.55 13.76 12.41
C ALA A 96 -6.97 13.15 12.41
N SER A 97 -7.97 13.86 11.91
CA SER A 97 -9.33 13.34 11.74
C SER A 97 -9.40 12.20 10.72
N ALA A 98 -8.64 12.29 9.62
CA ALA A 98 -8.52 11.22 8.64
C ALA A 98 -7.84 9.98 9.26
N ALA A 99 -6.79 10.17 10.08
CA ALA A 99 -6.14 9.10 10.81
C ALA A 99 -7.10 8.39 11.79
N GLN A 100 -7.88 9.14 12.55
CA GLN A 100 -8.90 8.57 13.44
C GLN A 100 -10.02 7.83 12.70
N ASN A 101 -10.46 8.39 11.58
CA ASN A 101 -11.44 7.72 10.73
C ASN A 101 -10.89 6.42 10.13
N PHE A 102 -9.63 6.43 9.70
CA PHE A 102 -8.95 5.24 9.18
C PHE A 102 -8.83 4.14 10.25
N MET A 103 -8.52 4.51 11.51
CA MET A 103 -8.57 3.55 12.62
C MET A 103 -9.93 2.85 12.67
N LYS A 104 -11.02 3.63 12.75
CA LYS A 104 -12.39 3.12 12.90
C LYS A 104 -12.90 2.32 11.68
N THR A 105 -12.49 2.71 10.47
CA THR A 105 -13.05 2.14 9.24
C THR A 105 -12.16 1.09 8.58
N ARG A 106 -10.88 1.00 8.95
CA ARG A 106 -9.92 0.04 8.39
C ARG A 106 -9.28 -0.86 9.44
N ILE A 107 -8.65 -0.29 10.47
CA ILE A 107 -7.91 -1.07 11.47
C ILE A 107 -8.87 -1.82 12.39
N ASP A 108 -9.85 -1.12 13.00
CA ASP A 108 -10.82 -1.74 13.91
C ASP A 108 -11.58 -2.92 13.27
N PRO A 109 -12.12 -2.80 12.04
CA PRO A 109 -12.80 -3.93 11.39
C PRO A 109 -11.89 -5.14 11.17
N VAL A 110 -10.62 -4.94 10.83
CA VAL A 110 -9.67 -6.05 10.66
C VAL A 110 -9.40 -6.74 11.99
N VAL A 111 -9.16 -5.98 13.06
CA VAL A 111 -8.91 -6.54 14.40
C VAL A 111 -10.15 -7.25 14.92
N ASN A 112 -11.32 -6.60 14.86
CA ASN A 112 -12.57 -7.13 15.44
C ASN A 112 -13.13 -8.34 14.70
N SER A 113 -12.88 -8.46 13.39
CA SER A 113 -13.32 -9.61 12.60
C SER A 113 -12.40 -10.83 12.73
N SER A 114 -11.21 -10.67 13.29
CA SER A 114 -10.23 -11.72 13.49
C SER A 114 -10.27 -12.23 14.94
N PRO A 115 -10.68 -13.47 15.21
CA PRO A 115 -10.57 -14.03 16.56
C PRO A 115 -9.14 -13.94 17.11
N TYR A 116 -8.14 -14.24 16.27
CA TYR A 116 -6.74 -14.21 16.63
C TYR A 116 -6.26 -12.81 17.03
N LEU A 117 -6.52 -11.79 16.21
CA LEU A 117 -6.08 -10.41 16.50
C LEU A 117 -6.83 -9.79 17.67
N SER A 118 -8.12 -10.13 17.83
CA SER A 118 -8.94 -9.60 18.93
C SER A 118 -8.53 -10.12 20.31
N GLU A 119 -7.94 -11.33 20.39
CA GLU A 119 -7.33 -11.84 21.61
C GLU A 119 -6.01 -11.18 21.96
N LEU A 120 -5.24 -10.77 20.95
CA LEU A 120 -3.90 -10.19 21.12
C LEU A 120 -3.92 -8.68 21.40
N VAL A 121 -4.96 -7.98 20.98
CA VAL A 121 -5.06 -6.53 21.20
C VAL A 121 -5.28 -6.21 22.67
N SER A 122 -4.47 -5.28 23.23
CA SER A 122 -4.60 -4.84 24.61
C SER A 122 -5.83 -3.95 24.78
N LYS A 123 -6.73 -4.31 25.66
CA LYS A 123 -7.94 -3.53 25.96
C LYS A 123 -7.65 -2.20 26.67
N ASP A 124 -6.50 -2.09 27.36
CA ASP A 124 -6.12 -0.88 28.09
C ASP A 124 -5.61 0.23 27.15
N VAL A 125 -5.09 -0.15 25.99
CA VAL A 125 -4.56 0.77 24.97
C VAL A 125 -5.22 0.46 23.63
N ASP A 126 -6.51 0.69 23.58
CA ASP A 126 -7.34 0.51 22.38
C ASP A 126 -8.20 1.75 22.16
N ASN A 127 -7.72 2.66 21.32
CA ASN A 127 -8.44 3.89 21.02
C ASN A 127 -8.27 4.32 19.54
N SER A 128 -8.86 5.45 19.17
CA SER A 128 -8.87 5.94 17.78
C SER A 128 -7.50 6.38 17.22
N SER A 129 -6.44 6.33 18.03
CA SER A 129 -5.10 6.79 17.62
C SER A 129 -4.00 5.76 17.84
N VAL A 130 -4.25 4.71 18.63
CA VAL A 130 -3.26 3.69 18.93
C VAL A 130 -3.89 2.34 19.25
N LYS A 131 -3.25 1.27 18.77
CA LYS A 131 -3.48 -0.12 19.16
C LYS A 131 -2.19 -0.70 19.73
N ARG A 132 -2.32 -1.54 20.74
CA ARG A 132 -1.21 -2.26 21.37
C ARG A 132 -1.38 -3.77 21.21
N PHE A 133 -0.31 -4.46 20.82
CA PHE A 133 -0.20 -5.91 20.73
C PHE A 133 1.04 -6.36 21.52
N GLY A 134 0.85 -6.84 22.75
CA GLY A 134 1.97 -7.10 23.66
C GLY A 134 2.81 -5.85 23.91
N GLU A 135 4.08 -5.86 23.49
CA GLU A 135 4.99 -4.70 23.56
C GLU A 135 5.03 -3.87 22.25
N SER A 136 4.24 -4.25 21.26
CA SER A 136 4.21 -3.61 19.94
C SER A 136 3.07 -2.59 19.84
N TYR A 137 3.26 -1.54 19.03
CA TYR A 137 2.28 -0.46 18.87
C TYR A 137 2.02 -0.14 17.41
N VAL A 138 0.77 0.17 17.08
CA VAL A 138 0.36 0.78 15.82
C VAL A 138 -0.27 2.13 16.12
N TYR A 139 0.45 3.20 15.79
CA TYR A 139 0.02 4.59 15.98
C TYR A 139 -0.55 5.15 14.68
N LEU A 140 -1.69 5.85 14.76
CA LEU A 140 -2.25 6.62 13.66
C LEU A 140 -2.09 8.12 13.94
N LYS A 141 -1.47 8.85 13.01
CA LYS A 141 -1.08 10.25 13.15
C LYS A 141 -1.48 11.07 11.93
N GLY A 142 -1.79 12.35 12.16
CA GLY A 142 -1.94 13.32 11.08
C GLY A 142 -0.59 13.91 10.66
N ALA A 143 -0.42 14.21 9.38
CA ALA A 143 0.82 14.74 8.82
C ALA A 143 0.69 16.20 8.33
N GLN A 144 -0.11 17.03 9.02
CA GLN A 144 -0.22 18.47 8.72
C GLN A 144 0.54 19.35 9.71
N VAL A 145 0.75 18.88 10.94
CA VAL A 145 1.37 19.70 12.00
C VAL A 145 2.49 18.94 12.72
N ASP A 146 3.60 19.61 12.96
CA ASP A 146 4.85 19.06 13.49
C ASP A 146 4.68 18.33 14.83
N ARG A 147 3.85 18.85 15.71
CA ARG A 147 3.61 18.25 17.06
C ARG A 147 3.12 16.80 16.99
N GLN A 148 2.53 16.37 15.88
CA GLN A 148 2.10 14.97 15.68
C GLN A 148 3.31 14.03 15.50
N ALA A 149 4.44 14.55 15.03
CA ALA A 149 5.66 13.79 14.77
C ALA A 149 6.56 13.64 16.03
N ILE A 150 6.27 14.29 17.14
CA ILE A 150 7.24 14.52 18.24
C ILE A 150 7.08 13.46 19.30
N SER A 151 6.64 12.39 19.44
CA SER A 151 6.49 11.71 20.75
C SER A 151 6.82 10.23 20.81
N VAL A 152 6.97 9.53 19.70
CA VAL A 152 7.11 8.07 19.75
C VAL A 152 8.19 7.59 18.77
N PRO A 153 9.06 6.69 19.21
CA PRO A 153 9.97 5.99 18.29
C PRO A 153 9.18 5.03 17.42
N ALA A 154 9.70 4.72 16.23
CA ALA A 154 9.09 3.77 15.33
C ALA A 154 10.13 2.86 14.67
N ASP A 155 9.70 1.68 14.29
CA ASP A 155 10.46 0.72 13.48
C ASP A 155 10.01 0.76 12.02
N MET A 156 8.76 1.15 11.79
CA MET A 156 8.21 1.36 10.47
C MET A 156 7.34 2.62 10.44
N ILE A 157 7.42 3.36 9.33
CA ILE A 157 6.49 4.44 9.03
C ILE A 157 5.78 4.13 7.73
N VAL A 158 4.46 4.10 7.78
CA VAL A 158 3.60 4.04 6.58
C VAL A 158 3.03 5.43 6.34
N MET A 159 3.34 6.02 5.21
CA MET A 159 2.88 7.35 4.80
C MET A 159 1.83 7.19 3.70
N ASP A 160 0.56 7.25 4.06
CA ASP A 160 -0.54 7.18 3.11
C ASP A 160 -0.99 8.59 2.71
N GLU A 161 -1.35 8.75 1.45
CA GLU A 161 -1.69 10.04 0.84
C GLU A 161 -0.58 11.10 0.97
N VAL A 162 0.65 10.71 0.61
CA VAL A 162 1.85 11.55 0.67
C VAL A 162 1.62 12.91 0.02
N ASP A 163 1.00 12.96 -1.15
CA ASP A 163 0.78 14.20 -1.93
C ASP A 163 -0.14 15.19 -1.22
N ASN A 164 -1.04 14.71 -0.35
CA ASN A 164 -1.97 15.53 0.42
C ASN A 164 -1.43 15.89 1.81
N SER A 165 -0.24 15.41 2.16
CA SER A 165 0.41 15.62 3.45
C SER A 165 1.45 16.74 3.38
N ASN A 166 1.78 17.34 4.52
CA ASN A 166 2.88 18.30 4.62
C ASN A 166 4.23 17.56 4.52
N GLN A 167 5.03 17.86 3.49
CA GLN A 167 6.29 17.15 3.19
C GLN A 167 7.35 17.34 4.30
N ASP A 168 7.39 18.51 4.92
CA ASP A 168 8.32 18.79 6.03
C ASP A 168 7.94 17.95 7.26
N VAL A 169 6.64 17.82 7.54
CA VAL A 169 6.14 16.97 8.63
C VAL A 169 6.41 15.49 8.35
N LEU A 170 6.27 15.02 7.11
CA LEU A 170 6.63 13.66 6.74
C LEU A 170 8.12 13.39 6.98
N THR A 171 8.98 14.34 6.65
CA THR A 171 10.43 14.26 6.94
C THR A 171 10.72 14.20 8.44
N LEU A 172 9.96 14.94 9.26
CA LEU A 172 10.05 14.84 10.73
C LEU A 172 9.65 13.46 11.24
N PHE A 173 8.65 12.83 10.66
CA PHE A 173 8.30 11.44 11.00
C PHE A 173 9.45 10.48 10.68
N GLU A 174 10.15 10.63 9.55
CA GLU A 174 11.30 9.77 9.22
C GLU A 174 12.39 9.81 10.28
N SER A 175 12.57 10.94 10.97
CA SER A 175 13.53 11.05 12.07
C SER A 175 13.22 10.10 13.25
N ARG A 176 11.99 9.59 13.36
CA ARG A 176 11.61 8.63 14.41
C ARG A 176 12.23 7.25 14.22
N LEU A 177 12.76 6.97 13.02
CA LEU A 177 13.43 5.72 12.68
C LEU A 177 14.93 5.69 13.07
N ILE A 178 15.53 6.80 13.50
CA ILE A 178 16.99 6.93 13.70
C ILE A 178 17.54 5.85 14.64
N HIS A 179 16.82 5.51 15.68
CA HIS A 179 17.24 4.51 16.66
C HIS A 179 16.71 3.10 16.36
N SER A 180 15.92 2.95 15.31
CA SER A 180 15.40 1.64 14.93
C SER A 180 16.43 0.81 14.20
N LYS A 181 16.52 -0.46 14.59
CA LYS A 181 17.31 -1.47 13.87
C LYS A 181 16.64 -1.91 12.54
N TYR A 182 15.38 -1.55 12.33
CA TYR A 182 14.62 -1.90 11.12
C TYR A 182 14.58 -0.72 10.13
N ALA A 183 14.21 0.46 10.61
CA ALA A 183 14.16 1.72 9.88
C ALA A 183 13.40 1.60 8.53
N LEU A 184 12.16 1.08 8.58
CA LEU A 184 11.35 0.82 7.39
C LEU A 184 10.46 2.01 7.04
N THR A 185 10.37 2.36 5.75
CA THR A 185 9.39 3.32 5.23
C THR A 185 8.56 2.73 4.10
N VAL A 186 7.26 3.02 4.12
CA VAL A 186 6.32 2.68 3.04
C VAL A 186 5.58 3.95 2.67
N LYS A 187 5.85 4.51 1.50
CA LYS A 187 5.20 5.71 0.96
C LYS A 187 4.18 5.29 -0.08
N LEU A 188 2.94 5.74 0.04
CA LEU A 188 1.89 5.45 -0.93
C LEU A 188 1.00 6.68 -1.16
N SER A 189 0.69 6.95 -2.42
CA SER A 189 -0.23 8.02 -2.82
C SER A 189 -0.67 7.87 -4.27
N THR A 190 -1.80 8.49 -4.59
CA THR A 190 -2.13 8.86 -5.97
C THR A 190 -1.35 10.14 -6.30
N PRO A 191 -0.60 10.19 -7.41
CA PRO A 191 0.15 11.38 -7.78
C PRO A 191 -0.78 12.54 -8.13
N THR A 192 -0.42 13.75 -7.73
CA THR A 192 -1.18 14.98 -8.02
C THR A 192 -0.47 15.89 -9.01
N ILE A 193 0.83 16.13 -8.81
CA ILE A 193 1.64 17.05 -9.61
C ILE A 193 2.93 16.32 -10.03
N PRO A 194 3.32 16.38 -11.32
CA PRO A 194 4.59 15.82 -11.77
C PRO A 194 5.79 16.41 -11.02
N GLY A 195 6.70 15.54 -10.55
CA GLY A 195 7.91 15.95 -9.81
C GLY A 195 7.66 16.32 -8.35
N TYR A 196 6.48 16.03 -7.79
CA TYR A 196 6.15 16.31 -6.40
C TYR A 196 5.72 15.03 -5.67
N GLY A 197 5.86 15.02 -4.34
CA GLY A 197 5.33 13.99 -3.47
C GLY A 197 5.74 12.58 -3.90
N ILE A 198 4.73 11.74 -4.17
CA ILE A 198 4.94 10.35 -4.53
C ILE A 198 5.57 10.18 -5.92
N ASP A 199 5.27 11.07 -6.89
CA ASP A 199 5.87 11.02 -8.23
C ASP A 199 7.39 11.25 -8.16
N LEU A 200 7.83 12.23 -7.36
CA LEU A 200 9.24 12.47 -7.12
C LEU A 200 9.92 11.26 -6.46
N ALA A 201 9.32 10.73 -5.39
CA ALA A 201 9.85 9.56 -4.69
C ALA A 201 9.92 8.33 -5.60
N TYR A 202 8.89 8.12 -6.43
CA TYR A 202 8.85 7.01 -7.40
C TYR A 202 9.94 7.14 -8.47
N LYS A 203 10.17 8.34 -9.00
CA LYS A 203 11.25 8.59 -9.98
C LYS A 203 12.65 8.31 -9.42
N GLN A 204 12.83 8.44 -8.12
CA GLN A 204 14.07 8.13 -7.41
C GLN A 204 14.21 6.65 -7.02
N SER A 205 13.16 5.84 -7.22
CA SER A 205 13.14 4.41 -6.92
C SER A 205 13.58 3.55 -8.11
N ARG A 206 13.58 2.21 -7.94
CA ARG A 206 13.82 1.26 -9.02
C ARG A 206 12.71 1.22 -10.08
N ARG A 207 11.57 1.84 -9.82
CA ARG A 207 10.42 1.97 -10.74
C ARG A 207 9.93 0.64 -11.31
N SER A 208 9.62 -0.31 -10.45
CA SER A 208 9.00 -1.57 -10.87
C SER A 208 7.61 -1.33 -11.44
N LEU A 209 7.29 -1.96 -12.56
CA LEU A 209 6.01 -1.84 -13.27
C LEU A 209 5.30 -3.19 -13.33
N ASN A 210 3.97 -3.17 -13.28
CA ASN A 210 3.17 -4.35 -13.57
C ASN A 210 3.07 -4.52 -15.08
N MET A 211 3.72 -5.55 -15.60
CA MET A 211 3.71 -5.88 -17.03
C MET A 211 2.55 -6.82 -17.34
N CYS A 212 1.95 -6.65 -18.51
CA CYS A 212 0.95 -7.55 -19.07
C CYS A 212 1.54 -8.32 -20.23
N LYS A 213 1.10 -9.54 -20.46
CA LYS A 213 1.47 -10.36 -21.60
C LYS A 213 0.31 -10.43 -22.58
N CYS A 214 0.54 -10.03 -23.82
CA CYS A 214 -0.47 -10.16 -24.86
C CYS A 214 -0.79 -11.63 -25.13
N ASN A 215 -2.07 -12.01 -25.05
CA ASN A 215 -2.56 -13.36 -25.32
C ASN A 215 -2.53 -13.76 -26.80
N HIS A 216 -2.35 -12.79 -27.72
CA HIS A 216 -2.30 -13.03 -29.18
C HIS A 216 -0.89 -13.19 -29.72
N CYS A 217 0.05 -12.32 -29.32
CA CYS A 217 1.41 -12.31 -29.87
C CYS A 217 2.51 -12.55 -28.83
N ASN A 218 2.16 -12.81 -27.58
CA ASN A 218 3.05 -13.04 -26.43
C ASN A 218 3.99 -11.87 -26.10
N GLU A 219 3.75 -10.67 -26.61
CA GLU A 219 4.51 -9.46 -26.25
C GLU A 219 4.26 -9.06 -24.81
N TRP A 220 5.32 -8.73 -24.07
CA TRP A 220 5.22 -8.13 -22.73
C TRP A 220 5.26 -6.63 -22.84
N PHE A 221 4.29 -5.94 -22.24
CA PHE A 221 4.22 -4.48 -22.23
C PHE A 221 3.63 -3.95 -20.93
N TYR A 222 3.94 -2.70 -20.61
CA TYR A 222 3.28 -1.94 -19.56
C TYR A 222 2.02 -1.29 -20.14
N PRO A 223 0.82 -1.55 -19.58
CA PRO A 223 -0.41 -0.98 -20.13
C PRO A 223 -0.56 0.49 -19.70
N ASP A 224 -0.06 1.42 -20.51
CA ASP A 224 -0.27 2.84 -20.31
C ASP A 224 -1.68 3.24 -20.76
N TYR A 225 -2.37 4.06 -19.94
CA TYR A 225 -3.75 4.47 -20.23
C TYR A 225 -3.85 5.28 -21.53
N PHE A 226 -3.01 6.28 -21.70
CA PHE A 226 -3.10 7.19 -22.83
C PHE A 226 -2.61 6.56 -24.12
N GLU A 227 -1.61 5.69 -24.04
CA GLU A 227 -1.01 5.07 -25.22
C GLU A 227 -1.75 3.83 -25.70
N HIS A 228 -2.31 3.03 -24.79
CA HIS A 228 -2.82 1.71 -25.12
C HIS A 228 -4.33 1.54 -25.01
N VAL A 229 -5.07 2.39 -24.26
CA VAL A 229 -6.52 2.28 -24.22
C VAL A 229 -7.13 2.74 -25.54
N ARG A 230 -8.12 1.99 -26.01
CA ARG A 230 -8.91 2.28 -27.22
C ARG A 230 -10.38 2.23 -26.86
N ILE A 231 -11.12 3.25 -27.32
CA ILE A 231 -12.56 3.36 -27.12
C ILE A 231 -13.19 3.39 -28.52
N PRO A 232 -13.96 2.35 -28.91
CA PRO A 232 -14.58 2.30 -30.24
C PRO A 232 -15.45 3.55 -30.52
N GLY A 233 -15.17 4.18 -31.65
CA GLY A 233 -15.82 5.44 -32.06
C GLY A 233 -15.09 6.71 -31.59
N PHE A 234 -14.17 6.64 -30.62
CA PHE A 234 -13.39 7.79 -30.17
C PHE A 234 -12.02 7.83 -30.88
N THR A 235 -11.75 8.93 -31.58
CA THR A 235 -10.55 9.11 -32.43
C THR A 235 -9.57 10.15 -31.93
N ASP A 236 -10.00 10.98 -30.95
CA ASP A 236 -9.15 12.00 -30.35
C ASP A 236 -8.21 11.40 -29.29
N GLU A 237 -7.27 12.22 -28.79
CA GLU A 237 -6.41 11.85 -27.68
C GLU A 237 -7.23 11.72 -26.38
N LEU A 238 -6.93 10.68 -25.57
CA LEU A 238 -7.72 10.37 -24.37
C LEU A 238 -7.68 11.47 -23.29
N ASP A 239 -6.66 12.31 -23.28
CA ASP A 239 -6.54 13.46 -22.39
C ASP A 239 -7.57 14.58 -22.72
N LYS A 240 -8.12 14.56 -23.93
CA LYS A 240 -9.19 15.50 -24.36
C LYS A 240 -10.60 15.05 -23.98
N ILE A 241 -10.74 13.90 -23.30
CA ILE A 241 -12.06 13.42 -22.86
C ILE A 241 -12.70 14.41 -21.86
N THR A 242 -13.92 14.82 -22.15
CA THR A 242 -14.72 15.72 -21.30
C THR A 242 -16.05 15.06 -20.93
N LYS A 243 -16.76 15.66 -19.95
CA LYS A 243 -18.10 15.17 -19.57
C LYS A 243 -19.10 15.10 -20.73
N ARG A 244 -18.92 15.93 -21.77
CA ARG A 244 -19.80 15.94 -22.95
C ARG A 244 -19.66 14.65 -23.76
N HIS A 245 -18.47 14.08 -23.85
CA HIS A 245 -18.23 12.84 -24.56
C HIS A 245 -18.99 11.66 -23.93
N PHE A 246 -19.14 11.63 -22.60
CA PHE A 246 -19.90 10.56 -21.93
C PHE A 246 -21.40 10.56 -22.22
N ALA A 247 -21.94 11.68 -22.70
CA ALA A 247 -23.34 11.80 -23.13
C ALA A 247 -23.54 11.48 -24.61
N ASP A 248 -22.45 11.30 -25.38
CA ASP A 248 -22.50 11.00 -26.79
C ASP A 248 -22.69 9.49 -27.02
N ALA A 249 -23.83 9.12 -27.63
CA ALA A 249 -24.16 7.73 -27.95
C ALA A 249 -23.27 7.11 -29.04
N GLY A 250 -22.45 7.91 -29.73
CA GLY A 250 -21.50 7.44 -30.75
C GLY A 250 -20.30 6.73 -30.17
N PHE A 251 -20.01 6.89 -28.86
CA PHE A 251 -18.86 6.28 -28.23
C PHE A 251 -19.24 5.06 -27.39
N LYS A 252 -18.53 3.96 -27.63
CA LYS A 252 -18.81 2.68 -26.97
C LYS A 252 -17.89 2.49 -25.74
N TRP A 253 -18.12 3.23 -24.68
CA TRP A 253 -17.32 3.23 -23.45
C TRP A 253 -17.18 1.84 -22.81
N THR A 254 -18.23 1.04 -22.84
CA THR A 254 -18.26 -0.31 -22.27
C THR A 254 -17.48 -1.33 -23.10
N GLU A 255 -17.14 -1.00 -24.34
CA GLU A 255 -16.32 -1.81 -25.24
C GLU A 255 -14.85 -1.35 -25.26
N ALA A 256 -14.46 -0.42 -24.37
CA ALA A 256 -13.07 0.01 -24.26
C ALA A 256 -12.14 -1.15 -23.91
N TYR A 257 -10.98 -1.19 -24.53
CA TYR A 257 -9.99 -2.23 -24.35
C TYR A 257 -8.56 -1.68 -24.35
N VAL A 258 -7.62 -2.46 -23.83
CA VAL A 258 -6.18 -2.15 -23.92
C VAL A 258 -5.62 -2.85 -25.16
N ALA A 259 -5.13 -2.08 -26.11
CA ALA A 259 -4.49 -2.59 -27.32
C ALA A 259 -3.03 -2.99 -27.06
N CYS A 260 -2.63 -4.15 -27.53
CA CYS A 260 -1.22 -4.54 -27.55
C CYS A 260 -0.41 -3.60 -28.46
N PRO A 261 0.72 -3.02 -28.02
CA PRO A 261 1.52 -2.11 -28.85
C PRO A 261 2.11 -2.78 -30.11
N LYS A 262 2.25 -4.11 -30.09
CA LYS A 262 2.85 -4.85 -31.21
C LYS A 262 1.84 -5.33 -32.26
N CYS A 263 0.72 -5.94 -31.83
CA CYS A 263 -0.25 -6.52 -32.76
C CYS A 263 -1.56 -5.72 -32.88
N GLY A 264 -1.78 -4.71 -32.06
CA GLY A 264 -2.99 -3.87 -32.04
C GLY A 264 -4.25 -4.53 -31.49
N LEU A 265 -4.23 -5.83 -31.20
CA LEU A 265 -5.38 -6.56 -30.70
C LEU A 265 -5.62 -6.30 -29.21
N ALA A 266 -6.87 -6.49 -28.77
CA ALA A 266 -7.23 -6.38 -27.36
C ALA A 266 -6.44 -7.38 -26.51
N ALA A 267 -5.69 -6.89 -25.53
CA ALA A 267 -4.96 -7.72 -24.59
C ALA A 267 -5.87 -8.11 -23.43
N ASP A 268 -5.84 -9.39 -23.03
CA ASP A 268 -6.45 -9.86 -21.82
C ASP A 268 -5.59 -9.42 -20.62
N LEU A 269 -6.17 -8.61 -19.72
CA LEU A 269 -5.50 -8.10 -18.53
C LEU A 269 -5.81 -8.94 -17.29
N THR A 270 -6.57 -10.03 -17.41
CA THR A 270 -6.79 -10.94 -16.30
C THR A 270 -5.47 -11.57 -15.87
N PRO A 271 -5.21 -11.68 -14.56
CA PRO A 271 -4.03 -12.40 -14.07
C PRO A 271 -4.04 -13.86 -14.58
N ALA A 272 -2.88 -14.30 -15.07
CA ALA A 272 -2.70 -15.67 -15.53
C ALA A 272 -2.59 -16.64 -14.35
#